data_b35fc8ca93c7b6a10b34a93528ac101a
#
_entry.id   b35fc8ca93c7b6a10b34a93528ac101a
#
_cell.length_a   1.000
_cell.length_b   1.000
_cell.length_c   1.000
_cell.angle_alpha   90.00
_cell.angle_beta   90.00
_cell.angle_gamma   90.00
#
_symmetry.space_group_name_H-M   'P 1'
#
loop_
_entity.id
_entity.type
_entity.pdbx_description
1 polymer ?
#
loop_
_entity_poly.entity_id
_entity_poly.type
_entity_poly.pdbx_seq_one_letter_code
_entity_poly.pdbx_strand_id
1 'polypeptide(L)'
;MPGQRPRVEPTNLTRVDFTELTPDVLPFLGQAAYIQLEFFENLSRAVATAPNLAVKEGLSASAGVALRKHHGLIEEIREHDAEPEDVMAPFAPALDVYRTAIAGADWWELLLGTYVS
;
A
#
# COMPACT_ATOMS: atom_id res chain seq x y z
N MET A 1 2.59 -11.09 41.49
CA MET A 1 2.35 -10.72 41.40
C MET A 1 2.33 -10.55 41.36
N PRO A 2 2.53 -10.54 41.23
CA PRO A 2 2.36 -10.07 41.05
C PRO A 2 2.18 -9.64 40.48
N GLY A 3 2.04 -9.55 40.22
CA GLY A 3 1.76 -9.00 39.62
C GLY A 3 1.93 -8.80 38.90
N GLN A 4 2.13 -8.88 38.78
CA GLN A 4 2.19 -8.57 38.25
C GLN A 4 2.50 -8.48 37.46
N ARG A 5 2.54 -8.60 37.20
CA ARG A 5 2.63 -8.46 36.50
C ARG A 5 2.46 -8.40 35.80
N PRO A 6 2.75 -8.44 36.00
CA PRO A 6 2.32 -8.16 35.19
C PRO A 6 1.35 -8.38 34.39
N ARG A 7 0.88 -9.00 34.89
CA ARG A 7 -0.01 -8.89 34.13
C ARG A 7 -0.09 -7.66 33.60
N VAL A 8 0.12 -7.58 32.69
CA VAL A 8 -0.03 -6.27 32.13
C VAL A 8 -1.43 -6.13 31.60
N GLU A 9 -2.06 -5.05 31.96
CA GLU A 9 -3.40 -4.83 31.49
C GLU A 9 -3.38 -4.56 30.00
N PRO A 10 -4.40 -5.04 29.28
CA PRO A 10 -4.44 -4.82 27.83
C PRO A 10 -4.42 -3.35 27.45
N THR A 11 -5.07 -2.49 28.23
CA THR A 11 -5.10 -1.06 27.93
C THR A 11 -3.69 -0.46 27.97
N ASN A 12 -2.94 -0.80 29.00
CA ASN A 12 -1.60 -0.30 29.13
C ASN A 12 -0.71 -0.84 28.03
N LEU A 13 -0.88 -2.10 27.71
CA LEU A 13 -0.10 -2.71 26.65
C LEU A 13 -0.36 -2.01 25.32
N THR A 14 -1.59 -1.72 25.03
CA THR A 14 -1.95 -1.06 23.79
C THR A 14 -1.31 0.30 23.69
N ARG A 15 -1.34 1.06 24.78
CA ARG A 15 -0.78 2.41 24.77
C ARG A 15 0.71 2.38 24.60
N VAL A 16 1.37 1.46 25.30
CA VAL A 16 2.82 1.32 25.17
C VAL A 16 3.20 0.92 23.76
N ASP A 17 2.41 0.01 23.18
CA ASP A 17 2.69 -0.45 21.83
C ASP A 17 2.59 0.68 20.83
N PHE A 18 1.60 1.54 20.96
CA PHE A 18 1.49 2.67 20.04
C PHE A 18 2.73 3.56 20.11
N THR A 19 3.21 3.82 21.30
CA THR A 19 4.37 4.67 21.48
C THR A 19 5.60 4.03 20.86
N GLU A 20 5.79 2.75 21.12
CA GLU A 20 6.97 2.05 20.64
C GLU A 20 6.91 1.72 19.16
N LEU A 21 5.71 1.58 18.61
CA LEU A 21 5.57 1.24 17.21
C LEU A 21 5.67 2.44 16.29
N THR A 22 5.67 3.64 16.85
CA THR A 22 5.75 4.83 16.01
C THR A 22 6.92 4.78 15.02
N PRO A 23 8.15 4.41 15.46
CA PRO A 23 9.23 4.27 14.48
C PRO A 23 9.00 3.16 13.46
N ASP A 24 8.23 2.12 13.86
CA ASP A 24 7.98 0.99 12.98
C ASP A 24 6.84 1.24 12.01
N VAL A 25 6.05 2.28 12.25
CA VAL A 25 4.94 2.62 11.37
C VAL A 25 5.47 3.08 10.01
N LEU A 26 6.61 3.76 9.99
CA LEU A 26 7.13 4.28 8.74
C LEU A 26 7.41 3.22 7.69
N PRO A 27 8.06 2.09 8.01
CA PRO A 27 8.21 1.05 7.00
C PRO A 27 6.88 0.53 6.48
N PHE A 28 5.89 0.38 7.37
CA PHE A 28 4.57 -0.05 6.94
C PHE A 28 3.95 0.96 5.97
N LEU A 29 4.03 2.24 6.32
CA LEU A 29 3.49 3.29 5.45
C LEU A 29 4.22 3.33 4.12
N GLY A 30 5.53 3.15 4.13
CA GLY A 30 6.31 3.15 2.90
C GLY A 30 5.93 2.00 1.99
N GLN A 31 5.75 0.82 2.56
CA GLN A 31 5.33 -0.34 1.78
C GLN A 31 3.94 -0.12 1.20
N ALA A 32 3.01 0.36 2.02
CA ALA A 32 1.65 0.59 1.57
C ALA A 32 1.61 1.65 0.48
N ALA A 33 2.37 2.72 0.64
CA ALA A 33 2.41 3.79 -0.36
C ALA A 33 2.97 3.28 -1.68
N TYR A 34 4.00 2.44 -1.61
CA TYR A 34 4.61 1.89 -2.82
C TYR A 34 3.62 0.97 -3.54
N ILE A 35 2.92 0.12 -2.78
CA ILE A 35 1.97 -0.80 -3.37
C ILE A 35 0.84 -0.05 -4.07
N GLN A 36 0.33 1.02 -3.46
CA GLN A 36 -0.73 1.79 -4.09
C GLN A 36 -0.26 2.45 -5.38
N LEU A 37 0.98 2.92 -5.38
CA LEU A 37 1.53 3.50 -6.60
C LEU A 37 1.66 2.45 -7.70
N GLU A 38 2.08 1.24 -7.35
CA GLU A 38 2.16 0.15 -8.31
C GLU A 38 0.79 -0.21 -8.87
N PHE A 39 -0.22 -0.23 -8.01
CA PHE A 39 -1.59 -0.46 -8.50
C PHE A 39 -2.00 0.62 -9.49
N PHE A 40 -1.75 1.87 -9.16
CA PHE A 40 -2.08 2.96 -10.05
C PHE A 40 -1.40 2.79 -11.41
N GLU A 41 -0.12 2.48 -11.40
CA GLU A 41 0.62 2.35 -12.65
C GLU A 41 0.13 1.18 -13.47
N ASN A 42 -0.12 0.03 -12.85
CA ASN A 42 -0.58 -1.14 -13.56
C ASN A 42 -1.99 -0.94 -14.12
N LEU A 43 -2.87 -0.34 -13.34
CA LEU A 43 -4.23 -0.07 -13.81
C LEU A 43 -4.23 0.93 -14.95
N SER A 44 -3.37 1.94 -14.85
CA SER A 44 -3.28 2.95 -15.90
C SER A 44 -2.80 2.35 -17.21
N ARG A 45 -1.82 1.44 -17.13
CA ARG A 45 -1.37 0.76 -18.33
C ARG A 45 -2.47 -0.11 -18.94
N ALA A 46 -3.25 -0.77 -18.09
CA ALA A 46 -4.31 -1.64 -18.56
C ALA A 46 -5.41 -0.86 -19.27
N VAL A 47 -5.61 0.39 -18.91
CA VAL A 47 -6.62 1.22 -19.60
C VAL A 47 -6.36 1.27 -21.09
N ALA A 48 -5.10 1.38 -21.49
CA ALA A 48 -4.76 1.54 -22.90
C ALA A 48 -5.13 0.35 -23.73
N THR A 49 -5.16 -0.85 -23.15
CA THR A 49 -5.43 -2.09 -23.88
C THR A 49 -6.79 -2.70 -23.56
N ALA A 50 -7.61 -2.00 -22.80
CA ALA A 50 -8.92 -2.52 -22.44
C ALA A 50 -9.81 -2.64 -23.67
N PRO A 51 -10.67 -3.65 -23.72
CA PRO A 51 -11.41 -3.97 -24.95
C PRO A 51 -12.56 -3.02 -25.24
N ASN A 52 -13.09 -2.31 -24.25
CA ASN A 52 -14.23 -1.45 -24.49
C ASN A 52 -14.24 -0.32 -23.47
N LEU A 53 -15.18 0.61 -23.69
CA LEU A 53 -15.25 1.82 -22.86
C LEU A 53 -15.59 1.50 -21.42
N ALA A 54 -16.51 0.57 -21.20
CA ALA A 54 -16.92 0.26 -19.83
C ALA A 54 -15.73 -0.22 -18.99
N VAL A 55 -14.90 -1.08 -19.57
CA VAL A 55 -13.71 -1.58 -18.88
C VAL A 55 -12.70 -0.46 -18.69
N LYS A 56 -12.53 0.39 -19.73
CA LYS A 56 -11.62 1.52 -19.59
C LYS A 56 -12.01 2.42 -18.42
N GLU A 57 -13.32 2.70 -18.33
CA GLU A 57 -13.80 3.57 -17.26
C GLU A 57 -13.63 2.93 -15.89
N GLY A 58 -13.91 1.63 -15.79
CA GLY A 58 -13.71 0.92 -14.54
C GLY A 58 -12.26 0.92 -14.09
N LEU A 59 -11.35 0.65 -15.02
CA LEU A 59 -9.92 0.66 -14.69
C LEU A 59 -9.45 2.05 -14.30
N SER A 60 -9.95 3.06 -15.01
CA SER A 60 -9.56 4.44 -14.69
C SER A 60 -10.04 4.83 -13.31
N ALA A 61 -11.26 4.44 -12.94
CA ALA A 61 -11.79 4.74 -11.62
C ALA A 61 -10.97 4.05 -10.54
N SER A 62 -10.60 2.78 -10.77
CA SER A 62 -9.78 2.04 -9.81
C SER A 62 -8.38 2.65 -9.68
N ALA A 63 -7.82 3.08 -10.80
CA ALA A 63 -6.53 3.76 -10.77
C ALA A 63 -6.61 5.03 -9.93
N GLY A 64 -7.71 5.78 -10.08
CA GLY A 64 -7.91 7.00 -9.30
C GLY A 64 -7.98 6.72 -7.80
N VAL A 65 -8.64 5.63 -7.42
CA VAL A 65 -8.71 5.25 -6.02
C VAL A 65 -7.31 4.91 -5.48
N ALA A 66 -6.55 4.14 -6.24
CA ALA A 66 -5.21 3.78 -5.81
C ALA A 66 -4.33 5.03 -5.64
N LEU A 67 -4.44 5.97 -6.57
CA LEU A 67 -3.65 7.19 -6.51
C LEU A 67 -4.01 8.02 -5.29
N ARG A 68 -5.30 8.14 -4.99
CA ARG A 68 -5.73 8.88 -3.80
C ARG A 68 -5.22 8.23 -2.53
N LYS A 69 -5.26 6.90 -2.45
CA LYS A 69 -4.73 6.20 -1.29
C LYS A 69 -3.23 6.41 -1.17
N HIS A 70 -2.53 6.38 -2.29
CA HIS A 70 -1.10 6.66 -2.30
C HIS A 70 -0.82 8.05 -1.73
N HIS A 71 -1.54 9.07 -2.22
CA HIS A 71 -1.32 10.42 -1.74
C HIS A 71 -1.60 10.56 -0.24
N GLY A 72 -2.64 9.88 0.26
CA GLY A 72 -2.92 9.89 1.68
C GLY A 72 -1.78 9.32 2.50
N LEU A 73 -1.19 8.22 2.01
CA LEU A 73 -0.07 7.60 2.70
C LEU A 73 1.17 8.48 2.64
N ILE A 74 1.40 9.17 1.53
CA ILE A 74 2.50 10.11 1.41
C ILE A 74 2.37 11.23 2.44
N GLU A 75 1.15 11.77 2.60
CA GLU A 75 0.93 12.82 3.59
C GLU A 75 1.18 12.30 5.01
N GLU A 76 0.75 11.07 5.27
CA GLU A 76 0.97 10.46 6.57
C GLU A 76 2.47 10.34 6.86
N ILE A 77 3.24 9.93 5.86
CA ILE A 77 4.69 9.82 6.03
C ILE A 77 5.29 11.19 6.35
N ARG A 78 4.84 12.23 5.66
CA ARG A 78 5.34 13.57 5.93
C ARG A 78 4.97 14.06 7.32
N GLU A 79 3.83 13.64 7.82
CA GLU A 79 3.43 14.01 9.17
C GLU A 79 4.35 13.41 10.22
N HIS A 80 5.05 12.35 9.87
CA HIS A 80 6.05 11.76 10.74
C HIS A 80 7.44 12.36 10.51
N ASP A 81 7.51 13.47 9.80
CA ASP A 81 8.77 14.17 9.52
C ASP A 81 9.75 13.31 8.75
N ALA A 82 9.24 12.46 7.88
CA ALA A 82 10.06 11.59 7.06
C ALA A 82 9.91 11.95 5.59
N GLU A 83 10.94 11.63 4.81
CA GLU A 83 10.91 11.85 3.36
C GLU A 83 10.29 10.64 2.70
N PRO A 84 9.19 10.80 1.95
CA PRO A 84 8.51 9.65 1.37
C PRO A 84 9.41 8.78 0.50
N GLU A 85 10.27 9.37 -0.30
CA GLU A 85 11.16 8.57 -1.16
C GLU A 85 12.05 7.65 -0.34
N ASP A 86 12.58 8.16 0.77
CA ASP A 86 13.46 7.37 1.61
C ASP A 86 12.71 6.22 2.27
N VAL A 87 11.48 6.48 2.67
CA VAL A 87 10.67 5.48 3.35
C VAL A 87 10.23 4.38 2.38
N MET A 88 9.96 4.75 1.14
CA MET A 88 9.51 3.80 0.13
C MET A 88 10.65 3.00 -0.51
N ALA A 89 11.84 3.58 -0.57
CA ALA A 89 12.94 2.99 -1.33
C ALA A 89 13.28 1.55 -0.96
N PRO A 90 13.26 1.16 0.32
CA PRO A 90 13.63 -0.21 0.68
C PRO A 90 12.73 -1.29 0.08
N PHE A 91 11.55 -0.92 -0.36
CA PHE A 91 10.58 -1.89 -0.87
C PHE A 91 10.65 -2.09 -2.37
N ALA A 92 11.40 -1.24 -3.08
CA ALA A 92 11.46 -1.30 -4.52
C ALA A 92 11.97 -2.66 -5.04
N PRO A 93 13.07 -3.21 -4.50
CA PRO A 93 13.56 -4.48 -5.04
C PRO A 93 12.56 -5.63 -4.90
N ALA A 94 11.88 -5.71 -3.75
CA ALA A 94 10.91 -6.77 -3.51
C ALA A 94 9.70 -6.61 -4.42
N LEU A 95 9.24 -5.38 -4.61
CA LEU A 95 8.07 -5.12 -5.42
C LEU A 95 8.36 -5.18 -6.90
N ASP A 96 9.64 -5.08 -7.30
CA ASP A 96 10.00 -5.29 -8.68
C ASP A 96 9.72 -6.73 -9.12
N VAL A 97 9.97 -7.70 -8.24
CA VAL A 97 9.64 -9.08 -8.54
C VAL A 97 8.13 -9.23 -8.72
N TYR A 98 7.36 -8.62 -7.83
CA TYR A 98 5.92 -8.65 -7.91
C TYR A 98 5.43 -7.99 -9.20
N ARG A 99 6.01 -6.86 -9.55
CA ARG A 99 5.64 -6.15 -10.77
C ARG A 99 5.93 -7.00 -12.00
N THR A 100 7.06 -7.68 -12.01
CA THR A 100 7.42 -8.54 -13.13
C THR A 100 6.41 -9.66 -13.30
N ALA A 101 5.98 -10.26 -12.18
CA ALA A 101 4.99 -11.33 -12.22
C ALA A 101 3.67 -10.81 -12.76
N ILE A 102 3.26 -9.62 -12.33
CA ILE A 102 2.02 -9.03 -12.82
C ILE A 102 2.10 -8.68 -14.30
N ALA A 103 3.25 -8.12 -14.72
CA ALA A 103 3.41 -7.73 -16.11
C ALA A 103 3.38 -8.93 -17.05
N GLY A 104 3.78 -10.11 -16.56
CA GLY A 104 3.71 -11.32 -17.34
C GLY A 104 2.35 -11.96 -17.39
N ALA A 105 1.40 -11.47 -16.60
CA ALA A 105 0.05 -12.03 -16.58
C ALA A 105 -0.80 -11.37 -17.63
N ASP A 106 -1.82 -12.13 -18.08
CA ASP A 106 -2.85 -11.57 -18.93
C ASP A 106 -3.52 -10.42 -18.18
N TRP A 107 -3.78 -9.31 -18.89
CA TRP A 107 -4.37 -8.17 -18.21
C TRP A 107 -5.77 -8.51 -17.66
N TRP A 108 -6.41 -9.53 -18.21
CA TRP A 108 -7.66 -10.04 -17.63
C TRP A 108 -7.45 -10.53 -16.22
N GLU A 109 -6.34 -11.19 -15.96
CA GLU A 109 -6.04 -11.65 -14.61
C GLU A 109 -5.79 -10.47 -13.68
N LEU A 110 -5.15 -9.44 -14.19
CA LEU A 110 -4.96 -8.22 -13.42
C LEU A 110 -6.30 -7.59 -13.09
N LEU A 111 -7.19 -7.51 -14.07
CA LEU A 111 -8.51 -6.95 -13.87
C LEU A 111 -9.29 -7.72 -12.81
N LEU A 112 -9.29 -9.05 -12.91
CA LEU A 112 -9.99 -9.88 -11.94
C LEU A 112 -9.41 -9.71 -10.55
N GLY A 113 -8.09 -9.68 -10.45
CA GLY A 113 -7.45 -9.47 -9.15
C GLY A 113 -7.79 -8.12 -8.53
N THR A 114 -7.99 -7.11 -9.37
CA THR A 114 -8.30 -5.77 -8.89
C THR A 114 -9.76 -5.65 -8.47
N TYR A 115 -10.67 -6.20 -9.25
CA TYR A 115 -12.09 -6.01 -9.03
C TYR A 115 -12.71 -7.08 -8.14
N VAL A 116 -12.23 -8.32 -8.25
CA VAL A 116 -12.85 -9.41 -7.53
C VAL A 116 -12.29 -9.53 -6.13
N SER A 117 -11.01 -9.32 -5.98
CA SER A 117 -10.38 -9.43 -4.67
C SER A 117 -10.56 -8.15 -3.87
#